data_173b7774f11d66642f43832b56e834c2
#
_entry.id   173b7774f11d66642f43832b56e834c2
#
_cell.length_a   1.000
_cell.length_b   1.000
_cell.length_c   1.000
_cell.angle_alpha   90.00
_cell.angle_beta   90.00
_cell.angle_gamma   90.00
#
_symmetry.space_group_name_H-M   'P 1'
#
loop_
_entity.id
_entity.type
_entity.pdbx_description
1 polymer ?
#
loop_
_entity_poly.entity_id
_entity_poly.type
_entity_poly.pdbx_seq_one_letter_code
_entity_poly.pdbx_strand_id
1 'polypeptide(L)'
;MSNPFTPALLWNLADEFGTPLWVYDAATIRERIAQLKAFDTVRFAQKACSNIHILKLMREQGVKVDAVSRGEILRALAAGFTPGFGEPAEIVFTADVMDEATLATVVEHKVPVNAGSIDMLGQLAAVSKGHHVWLRINPGFGHGHSNKTNTGGEHSKHGIWHSELEEALEAIKAGGLVLAGLHMHIGSGVDYGHLQEVCGAMVKLVERAKTAGVDLHAISAGGGLSIPYKKGDATIDTAHYHGLWDAARKQAEAVVGHSLGLELEPGRFLVAESGVLLGTVRATKNAGSNHFVLVDTGFNE
;
A
#
# COMPACT_ATOMS: atom_id res chain seq x y z
N MET A 1 -1.86 22.84 -11.45
CA MET A 1 -0.39 22.74 -11.37
C MET A 1 0.24 23.03 -12.72
N SER A 2 1.33 23.78 -12.78
CA SER A 2 2.13 23.90 -14.00
C SER A 2 2.83 22.56 -14.26
N ASN A 3 2.89 22.12 -15.51
CA ASN A 3 3.61 20.89 -15.86
C ASN A 3 5.12 21.08 -15.54
N PRO A 4 5.70 20.30 -14.60
CA PRO A 4 7.11 20.43 -14.25
C PRO A 4 8.05 19.98 -15.38
N PHE A 5 7.54 19.20 -16.33
CA PHE A 5 8.29 18.60 -17.42
C PHE A 5 8.22 19.48 -18.67
N THR A 6 9.04 20.56 -18.69
CA THR A 6 9.15 21.39 -19.90
C THR A 6 9.96 20.69 -20.99
N PRO A 7 9.64 20.88 -22.28
CA PRO A 7 10.41 20.28 -23.36
C PRO A 7 11.92 20.56 -23.27
N ALA A 8 12.31 21.80 -22.96
CA ALA A 8 13.72 22.17 -22.82
C ALA A 8 14.44 21.39 -21.71
N LEU A 9 13.80 21.22 -20.54
CA LEU A 9 14.35 20.40 -19.44
C LEU A 9 14.54 18.95 -19.89
N LEU A 10 13.50 18.37 -20.51
CA LEU A 10 13.54 16.99 -20.93
C LEU A 10 14.58 16.71 -22.00
N TRP A 11 14.76 17.61 -22.97
CA TRP A 11 15.84 17.53 -23.96
C TRP A 11 17.21 17.57 -23.30
N ASN A 12 17.45 18.52 -22.39
CA ASN A 12 18.75 18.61 -21.71
C ASN A 12 19.04 17.34 -20.90
N LEU A 13 18.05 16.78 -20.21
CA LEU A 13 18.22 15.52 -19.46
C LEU A 13 18.50 14.33 -20.38
N ALA A 14 17.82 14.24 -21.54
CA ALA A 14 18.08 13.19 -22.50
C ALA A 14 19.48 13.30 -23.14
N ASP A 15 19.96 14.52 -23.39
CA ASP A 15 21.31 14.77 -23.91
C ASP A 15 22.39 14.43 -22.88
N GLU A 16 22.15 14.72 -21.59
CA GLU A 16 23.12 14.46 -20.52
C GLU A 16 23.17 12.98 -20.11
N PHE A 17 22.01 12.33 -19.96
CA PHE A 17 21.91 10.97 -19.39
C PHE A 17 21.56 9.90 -20.42
N GLY A 18 21.18 10.27 -21.63
CA GLY A 18 20.71 9.35 -22.67
C GLY A 18 19.26 8.89 -22.47
N THR A 19 18.82 7.94 -23.29
CA THR A 19 17.53 7.25 -23.22
C THR A 19 17.72 5.73 -23.31
N PRO A 20 16.82 4.90 -22.69
CA PRO A 20 15.63 5.29 -21.93
C PRO A 20 15.97 5.92 -20.57
N LEU A 21 15.17 6.91 -20.14
CA LEU A 21 15.42 7.63 -18.90
C LEU A 21 14.11 7.92 -18.15
N TRP A 22 14.02 7.46 -16.90
CA TRP A 22 12.95 7.88 -15.99
C TRP A 22 13.31 9.21 -15.31
N VAL A 23 12.41 10.18 -15.39
CA VAL A 23 12.53 11.48 -14.72
C VAL A 23 11.39 11.64 -13.74
N TYR A 24 11.69 11.95 -12.48
CA TYR A 24 10.70 12.17 -11.42
C TYR A 24 10.77 13.59 -10.86
N ASP A 25 9.61 14.20 -10.64
CA ASP A 25 9.48 15.49 -9.95
C ASP A 25 9.19 15.29 -8.48
N ALA A 26 10.16 15.61 -7.63
CA ALA A 26 10.05 15.49 -6.19
C ALA A 26 9.02 16.43 -5.56
N ALA A 27 8.74 17.58 -6.20
CA ALA A 27 7.75 18.53 -5.69
C ALA A 27 6.33 17.94 -5.79
N THR A 28 6.00 17.28 -6.90
CA THR A 28 4.73 16.57 -7.09
C THR A 28 4.56 15.47 -6.03
N ILE A 29 5.61 14.69 -5.74
CA ILE A 29 5.55 13.65 -4.68
C ILE A 29 5.24 14.31 -3.32
N ARG A 30 5.95 15.38 -2.94
CA ARG A 30 5.71 16.08 -1.66
C ARG A 30 4.31 16.64 -1.56
N GLU A 31 3.78 17.18 -2.66
CA GLU A 31 2.41 17.70 -2.71
C GLU A 31 1.37 16.59 -2.51
N ARG A 32 1.56 15.43 -3.14
CA ARG A 32 0.69 14.26 -2.94
C ARG A 32 0.72 13.74 -1.51
N ILE A 33 1.88 13.71 -0.88
CA ILE A 33 2.02 13.36 0.54
C ILE A 33 1.26 14.37 1.42
N ALA A 34 1.40 15.66 1.11
CA ALA A 34 0.75 16.73 1.87
C ALA A 34 -0.79 16.62 1.87
N GLN A 35 -1.39 16.08 0.82
CA GLN A 35 -2.84 15.84 0.73
C GLN A 35 -3.34 14.74 1.69
N LEU A 36 -2.44 13.93 2.23
CA LEU A 36 -2.77 12.80 3.11
C LEU A 36 -2.42 13.05 4.59
N LYS A 37 -2.06 14.28 4.96
CA LYS A 37 -1.63 14.66 6.32
C LYS A 37 -2.65 14.41 7.43
N ALA A 38 -3.91 14.22 7.08
CA ALA A 38 -4.97 13.95 8.05
C ALA A 38 -4.90 12.52 8.62
N PHE A 39 -4.28 11.58 7.90
CA PHE A 39 -4.04 10.22 8.41
C PHE A 39 -2.89 10.22 9.40
N ASP A 40 -3.00 9.41 10.46
CA ASP A 40 -1.94 9.29 11.47
C ASP A 40 -0.67 8.65 10.90
N THR A 41 -0.84 7.68 9.99
CA THR A 41 0.27 7.02 9.31
C THR A 41 -0.04 6.84 7.82
N VAL A 42 0.87 7.32 6.99
CA VAL A 42 0.88 7.04 5.55
C VAL A 42 2.03 6.07 5.26
N ARG A 43 1.72 4.90 4.65
CA ARG A 43 2.71 3.90 4.22
C ARG A 43 2.77 3.86 2.70
N PHE A 44 3.89 4.17 2.12
CA PHE A 44 4.09 4.05 0.69
C PHE A 44 4.15 2.58 0.27
N ALA A 45 3.19 2.13 -0.53
CA ALA A 45 3.22 0.79 -1.15
C ALA A 45 4.32 0.76 -2.21
N GLN A 46 5.51 0.23 -1.84
CA GLN A 46 6.73 0.27 -2.65
C GLN A 46 6.60 -0.40 -4.02
N LYS A 47 5.69 -1.35 -4.18
CA LYS A 47 5.39 -1.98 -5.48
C LYS A 47 5.05 -0.98 -6.58
N ALA A 48 4.64 0.24 -6.24
CA ALA A 48 4.41 1.31 -7.21
C ALA A 48 5.72 1.89 -7.76
N CYS A 49 6.76 2.01 -6.94
CA CYS A 49 8.10 2.44 -7.33
C CYS A 49 9.10 2.18 -6.19
N SER A 50 9.92 1.14 -6.28
CA SER A 50 10.93 0.80 -5.25
C SER A 50 12.27 1.50 -5.47
N ASN A 51 12.32 2.65 -6.13
CA ASN A 51 13.56 3.41 -6.31
C ASN A 51 14.04 3.95 -4.95
N ILE A 52 15.32 3.67 -4.60
CA ILE A 52 15.88 4.02 -3.28
C ILE A 52 15.86 5.53 -3.03
N HIS A 53 16.06 6.37 -4.04
CA HIS A 53 16.02 7.83 -3.87
C HIS A 53 14.59 8.31 -3.59
N ILE A 54 13.58 7.72 -4.21
CA ILE A 54 12.17 8.00 -3.89
C ILE A 54 11.84 7.51 -2.48
N LEU A 55 12.31 6.33 -2.08
CA LEU A 55 12.14 5.83 -0.71
C LEU A 55 12.78 6.75 0.33
N LYS A 56 13.99 7.28 0.07
CA LYS A 56 14.61 8.30 0.93
C LYS A 56 13.76 9.56 1.04
N LEU A 57 13.22 10.05 -0.09
CA LEU A 57 12.30 11.19 -0.10
C LEU A 57 11.04 10.91 0.74
N MET A 58 10.44 9.72 0.61
CA MET A 58 9.29 9.31 1.43
C MET A 58 9.64 9.36 2.91
N ARG A 59 10.78 8.78 3.30
CA ARG A 59 11.27 8.76 4.68
C ARG A 59 11.49 10.18 5.23
N GLU A 60 12.12 11.07 4.48
CA GLU A 60 12.32 12.48 4.83
C GLU A 60 11.01 13.23 5.08
N GLN A 61 9.93 12.82 4.41
CA GLN A 61 8.59 13.37 4.60
C GLN A 61 7.78 12.67 5.72
N GLY A 62 8.41 11.73 6.46
CA GLY A 62 7.76 10.98 7.53
C GLY A 62 6.85 9.83 7.07
N VAL A 63 6.81 9.55 5.76
CA VAL A 63 6.05 8.44 5.20
C VAL A 63 6.75 7.13 5.52
N LYS A 64 6.01 6.14 6.01
CA LYS A 64 6.43 4.76 6.26
C LYS A 64 6.36 3.94 4.97
N VAL A 65 6.71 2.66 5.01
CA VAL A 65 6.65 1.79 3.82
C VAL A 65 5.90 0.49 4.08
N ASP A 66 5.20 0.05 3.03
CA ASP A 66 4.64 -1.28 2.88
C ASP A 66 5.45 -2.03 1.82
N ALA A 67 5.98 -3.21 2.19
CA ALA A 67 6.81 -4.05 1.36
C ALA A 67 6.07 -5.35 1.01
N VAL A 68 6.08 -5.75 -0.26
CA VAL A 68 5.39 -6.97 -0.73
C VAL A 68 6.37 -8.08 -1.12
N SER A 69 7.67 -7.89 -0.86
CA SER A 69 8.71 -8.88 -1.11
C SER A 69 9.92 -8.65 -0.21
N ARG A 70 10.74 -9.69 -0.04
CA ARG A 70 12.04 -9.58 0.63
C ARG A 70 12.91 -8.47 0.01
N GLY A 71 12.93 -8.37 -1.32
CA GLY A 71 13.70 -7.34 -2.03
C GLY A 71 13.25 -5.92 -1.68
N GLU A 72 11.97 -5.70 -1.44
CA GLU A 72 11.45 -4.40 -1.00
C GLU A 72 11.81 -4.09 0.46
N ILE A 73 11.81 -5.09 1.37
CA ILE A 73 12.30 -4.90 2.73
C ILE A 73 13.79 -4.45 2.69
N LEU A 74 14.63 -5.12 1.91
CA LEU A 74 16.04 -4.77 1.79
C LEU A 74 16.26 -3.38 1.19
N ARG A 75 15.43 -2.97 0.22
CA ARG A 75 15.48 -1.60 -0.34
C ARG A 75 15.04 -0.55 0.68
N ALA A 76 14.02 -0.83 1.50
CA ALA A 76 13.62 0.05 2.59
C ALA A 76 14.77 0.25 3.59
N LEU A 77 15.42 -0.83 4.01
CA LEU A 77 16.60 -0.77 4.89
C LEU A 77 17.73 0.04 4.26
N ALA A 78 18.03 -0.18 2.96
CA ALA A 78 19.04 0.59 2.22
C ALA A 78 18.68 2.07 2.07
N ALA A 79 17.38 2.41 2.06
CA ALA A 79 16.90 3.80 2.09
C ALA A 79 16.95 4.43 3.49
N GLY A 80 17.29 3.66 4.53
CA GLY A 80 17.47 4.11 5.89
C GLY A 80 16.23 4.01 6.78
N PHE A 81 15.17 3.29 6.36
CA PHE A 81 14.04 2.99 7.23
C PHE A 81 14.51 2.09 8.39
N THR A 82 14.00 2.37 9.57
CA THR A 82 14.35 1.65 10.80
C THR A 82 13.52 0.38 10.90
N PRO A 83 14.13 -0.81 11.01
CA PRO A 83 13.39 -2.05 11.27
C PRO A 83 12.94 -2.12 12.73
N GLY A 84 11.96 -2.97 13.01
CA GLY A 84 11.48 -3.23 14.37
C GLY A 84 9.97 -3.08 14.51
N PHE A 85 9.47 -3.44 15.69
CA PHE A 85 8.05 -3.38 16.04
C PHE A 85 7.63 -2.00 16.60
N GLY A 86 8.12 -0.91 16.01
CA GLY A 86 7.70 0.45 16.40
C GLY A 86 6.18 0.65 16.25
N GLU A 87 5.63 1.62 16.95
CA GLU A 87 4.21 2.00 16.86
C GLU A 87 4.10 3.47 16.44
N PRO A 88 3.88 3.72 15.14
CA PRO A 88 3.81 2.77 14.02
C PRO A 88 5.21 2.30 13.54
N ALA A 89 5.33 1.02 13.17
CA ALA A 89 6.56 0.48 12.57
C ALA A 89 6.88 1.19 11.24
N GLU A 90 8.16 1.39 10.92
CA GLU A 90 8.54 2.06 9.67
C GLU A 90 8.38 1.18 8.43
N ILE A 91 8.53 -0.14 8.59
CA ILE A 91 8.39 -1.14 7.53
C ILE A 91 7.32 -2.15 7.96
N VAL A 92 6.36 -2.44 7.11
CA VAL A 92 5.41 -3.54 7.25
C VAL A 92 5.52 -4.43 6.02
N PHE A 93 5.42 -5.74 6.20
CA PHE A 93 5.40 -6.70 5.09
C PHE A 93 3.97 -7.16 4.82
N THR A 94 3.49 -6.95 3.60
CA THR A 94 2.15 -7.33 3.14
C THR A 94 2.23 -8.17 1.87
N ALA A 95 2.10 -9.48 1.99
CA ALA A 95 2.04 -10.39 0.84
C ALA A 95 1.23 -11.64 1.18
N ASP A 96 0.74 -12.34 0.15
CA ASP A 96 0.02 -13.61 0.32
C ASP A 96 0.96 -14.82 0.36
N VAL A 97 2.24 -14.61 0.05
CA VAL A 97 3.28 -15.67 0.03
C VAL A 97 4.49 -15.17 0.80
N MET A 98 4.95 -15.99 1.74
CA MET A 98 6.16 -15.76 2.52
C MET A 98 7.03 -17.02 2.46
N ASP A 99 8.05 -17.00 1.58
CA ASP A 99 9.02 -18.09 1.49
C ASP A 99 10.00 -18.05 2.68
N GLU A 100 10.81 -19.11 2.82
CA GLU A 100 11.76 -19.25 3.93
C GLU A 100 12.73 -18.07 4.04
N ALA A 101 13.22 -17.55 2.90
CA ALA A 101 14.16 -16.42 2.89
C ALA A 101 13.48 -15.12 3.33
N THR A 102 12.23 -14.92 2.95
CA THR A 102 11.42 -13.79 3.39
C THR A 102 11.09 -13.91 4.86
N LEU A 103 10.66 -15.08 5.32
CA LEU A 103 10.38 -15.36 6.74
C LEU A 103 11.63 -15.08 7.61
N ALA A 104 12.78 -15.57 7.21
CA ALA A 104 14.04 -15.29 7.91
C ALA A 104 14.34 -13.80 8.01
N THR A 105 14.16 -13.04 6.90
CA THR A 105 14.37 -11.60 6.85
C THR A 105 13.39 -10.83 7.74
N VAL A 106 12.12 -11.22 7.73
CA VAL A 106 11.06 -10.62 8.56
C VAL A 106 11.37 -10.81 10.04
N VAL A 107 11.81 -12.01 10.43
CA VAL A 107 12.15 -12.34 11.83
C VAL A 107 13.43 -11.62 12.26
N GLU A 108 14.50 -11.65 11.45
CA GLU A 108 15.77 -11.00 11.73
C GLU A 108 15.61 -9.50 12.00
N HIS A 109 14.83 -8.84 11.15
CA HIS A 109 14.63 -7.39 11.22
C HIS A 109 13.38 -6.98 12.02
N LYS A 110 12.67 -7.94 12.62
CA LYS A 110 11.43 -7.69 13.38
C LYS A 110 10.43 -6.84 12.59
N VAL A 111 10.21 -7.18 11.32
CA VAL A 111 9.26 -6.48 10.44
C VAL A 111 7.86 -7.00 10.71
N PRO A 112 6.89 -6.18 11.15
CA PRO A 112 5.52 -6.62 11.31
C PRO A 112 4.95 -7.19 10.01
N VAL A 113 4.15 -8.25 10.14
CA VAL A 113 3.55 -8.94 8.99
C VAL A 113 2.06 -8.69 8.93
N ASN A 114 1.57 -8.20 7.81
CA ASN A 114 0.16 -8.14 7.49
C ASN A 114 -0.28 -9.48 6.89
N ALA A 115 -0.75 -10.38 7.75
CA ALA A 115 -1.05 -11.75 7.38
C ALA A 115 -2.33 -11.84 6.54
N GLY A 116 -2.22 -12.48 5.39
CA GLY A 116 -3.32 -12.76 4.47
C GLY A 116 -3.93 -14.15 4.62
N SER A 117 -3.38 -15.00 5.50
CA SER A 117 -3.89 -16.33 5.81
C SER A 117 -3.53 -16.75 7.24
N ILE A 118 -4.28 -17.71 7.79
CA ILE A 118 -4.01 -18.30 9.10
C ILE A 118 -2.70 -19.12 9.06
N ASP A 119 -2.37 -19.73 7.93
CA ASP A 119 -1.11 -20.44 7.73
C ASP A 119 0.12 -19.53 7.92
N MET A 120 0.06 -18.28 7.46
CA MET A 120 1.13 -17.29 7.69
C MET A 120 1.33 -17.00 9.18
N LEU A 121 0.25 -16.95 9.96
CA LEU A 121 0.34 -16.81 11.42
C LEU A 121 1.05 -18.03 12.04
N GLY A 122 0.72 -19.24 11.57
CA GLY A 122 1.38 -20.47 11.98
C GLY A 122 2.87 -20.49 11.66
N GLN A 123 3.25 -20.07 10.45
CA GLN A 123 4.65 -19.97 10.03
C GLN A 123 5.45 -19.02 10.94
N LEU A 124 4.91 -17.85 11.25
CA LEU A 124 5.54 -16.88 12.15
C LEU A 124 5.62 -17.41 13.59
N ALA A 125 4.52 -17.95 14.11
CA ALA A 125 4.44 -18.45 15.47
C ALA A 125 5.44 -19.58 15.74
N ALA A 126 5.76 -20.38 14.75
CA ALA A 126 6.74 -21.47 14.85
C ALA A 126 8.17 -20.96 15.12
N VAL A 127 8.52 -19.75 14.68
CA VAL A 127 9.90 -19.25 14.70
C VAL A 127 10.08 -17.91 15.44
N SER A 128 9.01 -17.17 15.72
CA SER A 128 9.11 -15.85 16.33
C SER A 128 7.94 -15.54 17.27
N LYS A 129 8.11 -15.88 18.55
CA LYS A 129 7.17 -15.48 19.60
C LYS A 129 7.19 -13.97 19.84
N GLY A 130 6.04 -13.38 20.11
CA GLY A 130 5.90 -11.93 20.29
C GLY A 130 6.01 -11.14 18.99
N HIS A 131 5.97 -11.81 17.81
CA HIS A 131 6.00 -11.11 16.53
C HIS A 131 4.73 -10.30 16.32
N HIS A 132 4.88 -9.05 15.89
CA HIS A 132 3.73 -8.17 15.62
C HIS A 132 3.12 -8.52 14.26
N VAL A 133 1.80 -8.67 14.26
CA VAL A 133 1.03 -9.01 13.05
C VAL A 133 -0.15 -8.06 12.88
N TRP A 134 -0.49 -7.80 11.63
CA TRP A 134 -1.77 -7.27 11.21
C TRP A 134 -2.59 -8.41 10.62
N LEU A 135 -3.89 -8.32 10.66
CA LEU A 135 -4.77 -9.21 9.91
C LEU A 135 -5.35 -8.47 8.71
N ARG A 136 -4.96 -8.89 7.52
CA ARG A 136 -5.63 -8.45 6.30
C ARG A 136 -6.90 -9.24 6.12
N ILE A 137 -8.05 -8.59 6.23
CA ILE A 137 -9.35 -9.22 6.14
C ILE A 137 -9.98 -8.96 4.78
N ASN A 138 -10.50 -10.02 4.16
CA ASN A 138 -11.38 -9.96 3.01
C ASN A 138 -12.83 -9.85 3.52
N PRO A 139 -13.51 -8.70 3.32
CA PRO A 139 -14.84 -8.49 3.87
C PRO A 139 -15.96 -9.25 3.16
N GLY A 140 -15.66 -10.02 2.11
CA GLY A 140 -16.62 -10.77 1.31
C GLY A 140 -17.18 -9.99 0.11
N PHE A 141 -16.77 -8.75 -0.04
CA PHE A 141 -17.10 -7.89 -1.18
C PHE A 141 -15.85 -7.09 -1.60
N GLY A 142 -15.85 -6.58 -2.81
CA GLY A 142 -14.74 -5.79 -3.33
C GLY A 142 -15.14 -4.98 -4.55
N HIS A 143 -14.37 -3.95 -4.84
CA HIS A 143 -14.55 -3.06 -5.99
C HIS A 143 -13.20 -2.74 -6.63
N GLY A 144 -13.19 -2.57 -7.96
CA GLY A 144 -11.99 -2.17 -8.69
C GLY A 144 -12.35 -1.63 -10.07
N HIS A 145 -11.48 -0.84 -10.68
CA HIS A 145 -11.65 -0.35 -12.06
C HIS A 145 -11.82 -1.47 -13.08
N SER A 146 -11.41 -2.68 -12.73
CA SER A 146 -11.62 -3.91 -13.51
C SER A 146 -11.60 -5.11 -12.58
N ASN A 147 -12.09 -6.25 -13.04
CA ASN A 147 -12.00 -7.52 -12.31
C ASN A 147 -10.55 -7.88 -11.91
N LYS A 148 -9.55 -7.39 -12.66
CA LYS A 148 -8.12 -7.63 -12.38
C LYS A 148 -7.56 -6.79 -11.23
N THR A 149 -8.24 -5.71 -10.85
CA THR A 149 -7.82 -4.78 -9.79
C THR A 149 -8.70 -4.89 -8.54
N ASN A 150 -9.70 -5.77 -8.56
CA ASN A 150 -10.50 -6.11 -7.40
C ASN A 150 -9.69 -7.05 -6.49
N THR A 151 -9.53 -6.67 -5.21
CA THR A 151 -8.79 -7.45 -4.20
C THR A 151 -9.66 -7.86 -3.01
N GLY A 152 -10.99 -7.81 -3.15
CA GLY A 152 -11.98 -8.31 -2.19
C GLY A 152 -12.99 -9.25 -2.84
N GLY A 153 -13.84 -9.90 -2.01
CA GLY A 153 -14.86 -10.83 -2.45
C GLY A 153 -14.35 -12.25 -2.75
N GLU A 154 -15.25 -13.15 -3.14
CA GLU A 154 -15.00 -14.59 -3.31
C GLU A 154 -13.97 -14.94 -4.41
N HIS A 155 -13.78 -14.06 -5.38
CA HIS A 155 -12.86 -14.29 -6.50
C HIS A 155 -11.47 -13.70 -6.24
N SER A 156 -11.23 -13.16 -5.03
CA SER A 156 -9.94 -12.61 -4.63
C SER A 156 -9.22 -13.58 -3.70
N LYS A 157 -7.95 -13.86 -4.02
CA LYS A 157 -7.06 -14.65 -3.13
C LYS A 157 -6.59 -13.90 -1.89
N HIS A 158 -6.82 -12.58 -1.84
CA HIS A 158 -6.22 -11.70 -0.85
C HIS A 158 -7.02 -11.66 0.45
N GLY A 159 -6.30 -11.85 1.55
CA GLY A 159 -6.81 -11.67 2.90
C GLY A 159 -7.58 -12.88 3.46
N ILE A 160 -7.64 -12.94 4.77
CA ILE A 160 -8.42 -13.92 5.54
C ILE A 160 -9.90 -13.61 5.34
N TRP A 161 -10.70 -14.62 5.05
CA TRP A 161 -12.13 -14.44 4.87
C TRP A 161 -12.79 -13.95 6.18
N HIS A 162 -13.67 -12.97 6.08
CA HIS A 162 -14.22 -12.29 7.26
C HIS A 162 -14.85 -13.23 8.31
N SER A 163 -15.40 -14.40 7.91
CA SER A 163 -15.97 -15.36 8.87
C SER A 163 -14.90 -16.16 9.62
N GLU A 164 -13.64 -16.13 9.20
CA GLU A 164 -12.51 -16.82 9.83
C GLU A 164 -11.74 -15.94 10.82
N LEU A 165 -12.26 -14.74 11.13
CA LEU A 165 -11.59 -13.78 12.03
C LEU A 165 -11.30 -14.40 13.40
N GLU A 166 -12.27 -15.07 14.03
CA GLU A 166 -12.11 -15.67 15.35
C GLU A 166 -11.02 -16.77 15.35
N GLU A 167 -10.98 -17.59 14.30
CA GLU A 167 -9.94 -18.61 14.14
C GLU A 167 -8.54 -17.96 14.02
N ALA A 168 -8.42 -16.85 13.25
CA ALA A 168 -7.17 -16.10 13.15
C ALA A 168 -6.76 -15.49 14.50
N LEU A 169 -7.70 -14.95 15.28
CA LEU A 169 -7.44 -14.40 16.60
C LEU A 169 -7.00 -15.49 17.59
N GLU A 170 -7.60 -16.67 17.54
CA GLU A 170 -7.15 -17.79 18.35
C GLU A 170 -5.75 -18.28 17.93
N ALA A 171 -5.43 -18.30 16.63
CA ALA A 171 -4.09 -18.61 16.13
C ALA A 171 -3.05 -17.61 16.64
N ILE A 172 -3.37 -16.31 16.71
CA ILE A 172 -2.51 -15.28 17.29
C ILE A 172 -2.24 -15.57 18.77
N LYS A 173 -3.27 -15.84 19.57
CA LYS A 173 -3.13 -16.14 21.00
C LYS A 173 -2.31 -17.40 21.22
N ALA A 174 -2.68 -18.52 20.58
CA ALA A 174 -1.99 -19.81 20.71
C ALA A 174 -0.55 -19.70 20.22
N GLY A 175 -0.30 -18.93 19.16
CA GLY A 175 1.01 -18.65 18.62
C GLY A 175 1.88 -17.73 19.46
N GLY A 176 1.30 -17.02 20.43
CA GLY A 176 2.00 -15.99 21.21
C GLY A 176 2.46 -14.83 20.34
N LEU A 177 1.66 -14.46 19.32
CA LEU A 177 1.86 -13.29 18.46
C LEU A 177 1.16 -12.06 19.07
N VAL A 178 1.48 -10.87 18.57
CA VAL A 178 0.90 -9.61 19.02
C VAL A 178 0.11 -8.99 17.88
N LEU A 179 -1.21 -8.79 18.05
CA LEU A 179 -2.02 -8.10 17.06
C LEU A 179 -1.77 -6.59 17.12
N ALA A 180 -1.24 -6.01 16.04
CA ALA A 180 -1.05 -4.58 15.89
C ALA A 180 -2.33 -3.88 15.39
N GLY A 181 -3.04 -4.50 14.47
CA GLY A 181 -4.26 -3.91 13.92
C GLY A 181 -4.97 -4.76 12.88
N LEU A 182 -6.09 -4.24 12.38
CA LEU A 182 -6.86 -4.82 11.29
C LEU A 182 -6.68 -3.99 10.02
N HIS A 183 -6.56 -4.68 8.91
CA HIS A 183 -6.33 -4.08 7.60
C HIS A 183 -7.38 -4.57 6.59
N MET A 184 -7.90 -3.66 5.78
CA MET A 184 -8.69 -4.01 4.59
C MET A 184 -8.17 -3.27 3.38
N HIS A 185 -8.06 -3.98 2.25
CA HIS A 185 -7.78 -3.41 0.95
C HIS A 185 -8.63 -4.11 -0.09
N ILE A 186 -9.60 -3.39 -0.66
CA ILE A 186 -10.66 -3.96 -1.50
C ILE A 186 -10.47 -3.73 -3.00
N GLY A 187 -9.39 -3.07 -3.39
CA GLY A 187 -9.06 -2.79 -4.78
C GLY A 187 -8.69 -1.34 -5.06
N SER A 188 -8.47 -1.03 -6.33
CA SER A 188 -8.11 0.31 -6.79
C SER A 188 -9.30 1.02 -7.42
N GLY A 189 -9.43 2.30 -7.14
CA GLY A 189 -10.57 3.14 -7.51
C GLY A 189 -11.47 3.41 -6.29
N VAL A 190 -12.10 4.57 -6.24
CA VAL A 190 -12.92 4.95 -5.10
C VAL A 190 -14.35 5.21 -5.55
N ASP A 191 -15.23 4.35 -5.10
CA ASP A 191 -16.66 4.59 -5.01
C ASP A 191 -16.99 4.89 -3.54
N TYR A 192 -17.43 6.10 -3.24
CA TYR A 192 -17.69 6.53 -1.86
C TYR A 192 -18.85 5.79 -1.20
N GLY A 193 -19.85 5.34 -1.96
CA GLY A 193 -20.92 4.50 -1.44
C GLY A 193 -20.39 3.17 -0.95
N HIS A 194 -19.58 2.52 -1.76
CA HIS A 194 -18.90 1.29 -1.42
C HIS A 194 -17.89 1.47 -0.27
N LEU A 195 -17.20 2.61 -0.21
CA LEU A 195 -16.29 2.93 0.89
C LEU A 195 -17.01 2.97 2.26
N GLN A 196 -18.24 3.47 2.32
CA GLN A 196 -19.03 3.45 3.55
C GLN A 196 -19.33 2.03 4.04
N GLU A 197 -19.59 1.09 3.11
CA GLU A 197 -19.76 -0.33 3.44
C GLU A 197 -18.49 -0.93 4.04
N VAL A 198 -17.33 -0.59 3.47
CA VAL A 198 -16.01 -1.03 3.97
C VAL A 198 -15.75 -0.47 5.37
N CYS A 199 -15.98 0.81 5.58
CA CYS A 199 -15.86 1.46 6.89
C CYS A 199 -16.76 0.77 7.94
N GLY A 200 -18.02 0.48 7.59
CA GLY A 200 -18.93 -0.25 8.48
C GLY A 200 -18.49 -1.69 8.75
N ALA A 201 -17.90 -2.37 7.76
CA ALA A 201 -17.34 -3.71 7.96
C ALA A 201 -16.14 -3.68 8.92
N MET A 202 -15.26 -2.67 8.82
CA MET A 202 -14.13 -2.51 9.73
C MET A 202 -14.59 -2.37 11.18
N VAL A 203 -15.59 -1.55 11.45
CA VAL A 203 -16.14 -1.38 12.83
C VAL A 203 -16.64 -2.71 13.39
N LYS A 204 -17.39 -3.48 12.60
CA LYS A 204 -17.87 -4.81 13.01
C LYS A 204 -16.74 -5.80 13.29
N LEU A 205 -15.64 -5.74 12.55
CA LEU A 205 -14.47 -6.59 12.79
C LEU A 205 -13.79 -6.20 14.11
N VAL A 206 -13.70 -4.90 14.41
CA VAL A 206 -13.18 -4.42 15.72
C VAL A 206 -14.07 -4.87 16.87
N GLU A 207 -15.39 -4.81 16.74
CA GLU A 207 -16.35 -5.33 17.74
C GLU A 207 -16.13 -6.83 18.01
N ARG A 208 -15.91 -7.62 16.97
CA ARG A 208 -15.64 -9.06 17.08
C ARG A 208 -14.30 -9.33 17.75
N ALA A 209 -13.24 -8.59 17.38
CA ALA A 209 -11.93 -8.72 18.03
C ALA A 209 -12.02 -8.39 19.52
N LYS A 210 -12.71 -7.32 19.90
CA LYS A 210 -12.97 -6.94 21.30
C LYS A 210 -13.74 -8.03 22.06
N THR A 211 -14.78 -8.59 21.43
CA THR A 211 -15.57 -9.69 22.01
C THR A 211 -14.71 -10.94 22.23
N ALA A 212 -13.79 -11.23 21.33
CA ALA A 212 -12.81 -12.31 21.46
C ALA A 212 -11.71 -12.03 22.52
N GLY A 213 -11.72 -10.86 23.16
CA GLY A 213 -10.73 -10.46 24.16
C GLY A 213 -9.36 -10.16 23.60
N VAL A 214 -9.30 -9.73 22.34
CA VAL A 214 -8.07 -9.29 21.67
C VAL A 214 -8.13 -7.79 21.46
N ASP A 215 -7.09 -7.09 21.90
CA ASP A 215 -6.95 -5.65 21.71
C ASP A 215 -6.14 -5.34 20.45
N LEU A 216 -6.30 -4.14 19.90
CA LEU A 216 -5.58 -3.66 18.71
C LEU A 216 -5.34 -2.14 18.84
N HIS A 217 -4.28 -1.66 18.20
CA HIS A 217 -3.83 -0.27 18.34
C HIS A 217 -4.11 0.59 17.10
N ALA A 218 -4.44 -0.03 15.96
CA ALA A 218 -4.70 0.70 14.73
C ALA A 218 -5.64 -0.05 13.78
N ILE A 219 -6.22 0.70 12.85
CA ILE A 219 -6.92 0.20 11.67
C ILE A 219 -6.27 0.77 10.41
N SER A 220 -6.17 -0.03 9.36
CA SER A 220 -5.64 0.39 8.06
C SER A 220 -6.73 0.41 7.00
N ALA A 221 -6.85 1.54 6.33
CA ALA A 221 -7.71 1.74 5.17
C ALA A 221 -7.18 1.05 3.90
N GLY A 222 -5.99 0.44 3.96
CA GLY A 222 -5.30 -0.11 2.79
C GLY A 222 -4.93 0.98 1.78
N GLY A 223 -4.79 0.58 0.53
CA GLY A 223 -4.50 1.49 -0.57
C GLY A 223 -5.71 1.72 -1.49
N GLY A 224 -5.44 2.00 -2.76
CA GLY A 224 -6.48 2.09 -3.79
C GLY A 224 -6.85 3.50 -4.22
N LEU A 225 -6.23 4.53 -3.66
CA LEU A 225 -6.44 5.91 -4.11
C LEU A 225 -6.12 6.04 -5.61
N SER A 226 -7.11 6.51 -6.38
CA SER A 226 -7.00 6.69 -7.82
C SER A 226 -6.32 8.02 -8.20
N ILE A 227 -5.88 8.08 -9.46
CA ILE A 227 -5.42 9.29 -10.13
C ILE A 227 -6.21 9.47 -11.43
N PRO A 228 -6.31 10.68 -11.97
CA PRO A 228 -6.83 10.88 -13.31
C PRO A 228 -5.81 10.37 -14.35
N TYR A 229 -6.26 9.52 -15.29
CA TYR A 229 -5.42 9.05 -16.40
C TYR A 229 -5.64 9.86 -17.68
N LYS A 230 -6.82 10.49 -17.80
CA LYS A 230 -7.20 11.26 -18.96
C LYS A 230 -7.74 12.63 -18.54
N LYS A 231 -7.67 13.58 -19.44
CA LYS A 231 -8.29 14.91 -19.23
C LYS A 231 -9.80 14.72 -19.02
N GLY A 232 -10.28 15.20 -17.86
CA GLY A 232 -11.70 15.09 -17.47
C GLY A 232 -12.01 13.92 -16.53
N ASP A 233 -11.05 13.04 -16.24
CA ASP A 233 -11.22 12.06 -15.18
C ASP A 233 -11.39 12.76 -13.83
N ALA A 234 -12.25 12.19 -12.98
CA ALA A 234 -12.46 12.70 -11.63
C ALA A 234 -11.18 12.53 -10.78
N THR A 235 -10.89 13.55 -9.99
CA THR A 235 -9.88 13.50 -8.94
C THR A 235 -10.50 13.00 -7.64
N ILE A 236 -9.73 12.25 -6.86
CA ILE A 236 -10.19 11.83 -5.54
C ILE A 236 -10.20 13.01 -4.58
N ASP A 237 -11.27 13.13 -3.80
CA ASP A 237 -11.34 14.03 -2.65
C ASP A 237 -10.76 13.32 -1.42
N THR A 238 -9.50 13.60 -1.11
CA THR A 238 -8.77 12.98 0.00
C THR A 238 -9.31 13.38 1.37
N ALA A 239 -9.90 14.57 1.49
CA ALA A 239 -10.51 15.04 2.73
C ALA A 239 -11.82 14.27 3.02
N HIS A 240 -12.65 14.09 2.00
CA HIS A 240 -13.87 13.29 2.11
C HIS A 240 -13.53 11.81 2.40
N TYR A 241 -12.54 11.24 1.70
CA TYR A 241 -12.05 9.88 1.93
C TYR A 241 -11.59 9.70 3.38
N HIS A 242 -10.75 10.62 3.89
CA HIS A 242 -10.33 10.61 5.28
C HIS A 242 -11.52 10.72 6.24
N GLY A 243 -12.47 11.64 5.97
CA GLY A 243 -13.64 11.86 6.83
C GLY A 243 -14.49 10.60 7.05
N LEU A 244 -14.66 9.75 6.03
CA LEU A 244 -15.37 8.48 6.13
C LEU A 244 -14.63 7.49 7.05
N TRP A 245 -13.32 7.34 6.85
CA TRP A 245 -12.49 6.47 7.68
C TRP A 245 -12.32 6.97 9.12
N ASP A 246 -12.21 8.28 9.33
CA ASP A 246 -12.13 8.87 10.68
C ASP A 246 -13.43 8.68 11.45
N ALA A 247 -14.58 8.74 10.78
CA ALA A 247 -15.86 8.42 11.38
C ALA A 247 -15.94 6.95 11.83
N ALA A 248 -15.43 6.01 11.01
CA ALA A 248 -15.35 4.60 11.37
C ALA A 248 -14.34 4.37 12.51
N ARG A 249 -13.17 5.04 12.48
CA ARG A 249 -12.20 4.99 13.57
C ARG A 249 -12.81 5.40 14.90
N LYS A 250 -13.53 6.52 14.94
CA LYS A 250 -14.20 7.01 16.16
C LYS A 250 -15.24 6.02 16.70
N GLN A 251 -15.96 5.33 15.82
CA GLN A 251 -16.86 4.25 16.23
C GLN A 251 -16.08 3.07 16.81
N ALA A 252 -15.00 2.67 16.18
CA ALA A 252 -14.13 1.60 16.66
C ALA A 252 -13.48 1.95 18.01
N GLU A 253 -13.02 3.20 18.21
CA GLU A 253 -12.48 3.70 19.47
C GLU A 253 -13.52 3.62 20.62
N ALA A 254 -14.79 3.92 20.34
CA ALA A 254 -15.86 3.76 21.31
C ALA A 254 -16.06 2.28 21.72
N VAL A 255 -15.80 1.34 20.83
CA VAL A 255 -15.86 -0.11 21.09
C VAL A 255 -14.69 -0.56 21.96
N VAL A 256 -13.45 -0.20 21.59
CA VAL A 256 -12.25 -0.66 22.31
C VAL A 256 -12.02 0.10 23.62
N GLY A 257 -12.45 1.36 23.70
CA GLY A 257 -12.33 2.22 24.89
C GLY A 257 -11.02 3.02 24.94
N HIS A 258 -10.28 3.10 23.85
CA HIS A 258 -9.05 3.91 23.70
C HIS A 258 -8.86 4.37 22.26
N SER A 259 -7.91 5.27 22.03
CA SER A 259 -7.58 5.80 20.69
C SER A 259 -6.98 4.73 19.79
N LEU A 260 -7.33 4.79 18.52
CA LEU A 260 -6.79 3.93 17.45
C LEU A 260 -6.07 4.77 16.39
N GLY A 261 -4.90 4.32 15.95
CA GLY A 261 -4.23 4.87 14.78
C GLY A 261 -5.02 4.58 13.50
N LEU A 262 -5.09 5.56 12.60
CA LEU A 262 -5.67 5.40 11.26
C LEU A 262 -4.56 5.42 10.22
N GLU A 263 -4.31 4.28 9.58
CA GLU A 263 -3.26 4.11 8.57
C GLU A 263 -3.81 4.05 7.15
N LEU A 264 -3.00 4.48 6.18
CA LEU A 264 -3.31 4.46 4.74
C LEU A 264 -2.10 3.98 3.95
N GLU A 265 -2.31 3.17 2.89
CA GLU A 265 -1.26 2.54 2.08
C GLU A 265 -1.30 2.98 0.61
N PRO A 266 -1.11 4.27 0.28
CA PRO A 266 -1.11 4.74 -1.10
C PRO A 266 0.17 4.30 -1.82
N GLY A 267 0.01 3.78 -3.03
CA GLY A 267 1.14 3.54 -3.94
C GLY A 267 1.08 4.51 -5.12
N ARG A 268 0.23 4.20 -6.09
CA ARG A 268 0.02 4.96 -7.33
C ARG A 268 -0.21 6.44 -7.09
N PHE A 269 -1.05 6.80 -6.12
CA PHE A 269 -1.41 8.17 -5.81
C PHE A 269 -0.21 9.07 -5.51
N LEU A 270 0.83 8.54 -4.86
CA LEU A 270 2.00 9.32 -4.46
C LEU A 270 2.99 9.56 -5.60
N VAL A 271 3.09 8.65 -6.58
CA VAL A 271 4.21 8.67 -7.54
C VAL A 271 3.80 8.70 -9.00
N ALA A 272 2.62 8.27 -9.39
CA ALA A 272 2.31 8.05 -10.80
C ALA A 272 2.26 9.35 -11.63
N GLU A 273 1.84 10.47 -11.05
CA GLU A 273 1.81 11.76 -11.73
C GLU A 273 3.15 12.53 -11.62
N SER A 274 4.12 11.99 -10.89
CA SER A 274 5.43 12.61 -10.68
C SER A 274 6.49 12.17 -11.67
N GLY A 275 6.20 11.22 -12.56
CA GLY A 275 7.20 10.61 -13.42
C GLY A 275 6.87 10.66 -14.91
N VAL A 276 7.90 10.76 -15.73
CA VAL A 276 7.84 10.57 -17.18
C VAL A 276 8.97 9.64 -17.62
N LEU A 277 8.73 8.88 -18.67
CA LEU A 277 9.74 8.04 -19.32
C LEU A 277 10.13 8.69 -20.64
N LEU A 278 11.42 9.03 -20.80
CA LEU A 278 11.98 9.56 -22.02
C LEU A 278 12.51 8.41 -22.87
N GLY A 279 12.13 8.40 -24.13
CA GLY A 279 12.61 7.43 -25.11
C GLY A 279 12.95 8.10 -26.44
N THR A 280 13.87 7.50 -27.18
CA THR A 280 14.26 7.94 -28.52
C THR A 280 13.58 7.07 -29.57
N VAL A 281 13.01 7.71 -30.60
CA VAL A 281 12.51 7.01 -31.78
C VAL A 281 13.72 6.47 -32.58
N ARG A 282 13.83 5.15 -32.63
CA ARG A 282 14.94 4.46 -33.36
C ARG A 282 14.61 4.13 -34.79
N ALA A 283 13.34 3.89 -35.10
CA ALA A 283 12.88 3.63 -36.45
C ALA A 283 11.40 3.93 -36.63
N THR A 284 10.98 4.11 -37.87
CA THR A 284 9.55 4.10 -38.26
C THR A 284 9.33 3.17 -39.42
N LYS A 285 8.18 2.54 -39.51
CA LYS A 285 7.80 1.70 -40.64
C LYS A 285 6.32 1.65 -40.88
N ASN A 286 5.93 1.39 -42.13
CA ASN A 286 4.55 1.13 -42.53
C ASN A 286 4.32 -0.39 -42.67
N ALA A 287 3.12 -0.84 -42.25
CA ALA A 287 2.62 -2.19 -42.49
C ALA A 287 1.14 -2.12 -42.86
N GLY A 288 0.86 -2.14 -44.13
CA GLY A 288 -0.49 -1.88 -44.67
C GLY A 288 -1.00 -0.48 -44.28
N SER A 289 -2.11 -0.42 -43.59
CA SER A 289 -2.70 0.84 -43.08
C SER A 289 -2.10 1.34 -41.77
N ASN A 290 -1.22 0.55 -41.15
CA ASN A 290 -0.63 0.90 -39.84
C ASN A 290 0.74 1.58 -40.05
N HIS A 291 1.00 2.58 -39.21
CA HIS A 291 2.29 3.23 -39.06
C HIS A 291 2.87 2.91 -37.69
N PHE A 292 4.06 2.31 -37.65
CA PHE A 292 4.75 1.95 -36.43
C PHE A 292 5.88 2.90 -36.11
N VAL A 293 5.94 3.32 -34.86
CA VAL A 293 7.05 4.07 -34.28
C VAL A 293 7.75 3.13 -33.28
N LEU A 294 9.02 2.84 -33.53
CA LEU A 294 9.83 1.97 -32.70
C LEU A 294 10.73 2.84 -31.82
N VAL A 295 10.58 2.64 -30.53
CA VAL A 295 11.30 3.39 -29.49
C VAL A 295 12.23 2.47 -28.71
N ASP A 296 13.21 3.03 -28.03
CA ASP A 296 14.13 2.30 -27.16
C ASP A 296 13.61 2.07 -25.74
N THR A 297 12.33 2.31 -25.52
CA THR A 297 11.62 2.06 -24.26
C THR A 297 10.70 0.86 -24.39
N GLY A 298 10.50 0.10 -23.31
CA GLY A 298 9.63 -1.06 -23.28
C GLY A 298 9.13 -1.41 -21.89
N PHE A 299 8.67 -2.65 -21.72
CA PHE A 299 8.14 -3.12 -20.43
C PHE A 299 9.21 -3.40 -19.37
N ASN A 300 10.48 -3.37 -19.75
CA ASN A 300 11.58 -3.73 -18.86
C ASN A 300 12.39 -2.51 -18.36
N GLU A 301 12.02 -1.31 -18.78
CA GLU A 301 12.62 -0.05 -18.33
C GLU A 301 11.88 0.57 -17.14
#